data_00e2bc1c008841b517b79262d82e5605
#
_entry.id   00e2bc1c008841b517b79262d82e5605
#
_cell.length_a   1.000
_cell.length_b   1.000
_cell.length_c   1.000
_cell.angle_alpha   90.00
_cell.angle_beta   90.00
_cell.angle_gamma   90.00
#
_symmetry.space_group_name_H-M   'P 1'
#
loop_
_entity.id
_entity.type
_entity.pdbx_description
1 polymer ?
#
loop_
_entity_poly.entity_id
_entity_poly.type
_entity_poly.pdbx_seq_one_letter_code
_entity_poly.pdbx_strand_id
1 'polypeptide(L)'
;TNSVLRRNIGYAYHKIISSDLRDKISPEYKVLIEVADDSYKYIFKNLFSHLTHRSIYYTNNFNDTITDSWLPIQKTVFVDTIGNIHVGNRTEKFITLDDIAIMKKSLNPGDIFVARKNWYASNVGIPGFWTHAGIYTGNLDDMENYFQDIFPYTKDNTTYNTLTELLLANHPEIINLYQSYDSQGFLPSVIESETKGTNMNSLEHSAHVDFFGVLRTNLSKADILESLLRAFTHQGKGYDYEFSLQTKDEIFCSELVFDAFIKTNQKAGITLPTSVVAGKEIVAPQDIVMKFVTEHKNTNPELKFVYFLDSKETTGVATIANEQDFIESYSRPKY
;
A
#
# COMPACT_ATOMS: atom_id res chain seq x y z
N THR A 1 4.66 -21.16 14.88
CA THR A 1 4.74 -20.24 13.72
C THR A 1 4.75 -21.00 12.39
N ASN A 2 5.58 -22.05 12.25
CA ASN A 2 5.64 -22.84 11.01
C ASN A 2 4.38 -23.67 10.70
N SER A 3 3.60 -24.05 11.70
CA SER A 3 2.36 -24.83 11.51
C SER A 3 1.22 -24.02 10.93
N VAL A 4 1.14 -22.72 11.26
CA VAL A 4 0.11 -21.78 10.74
C VAL A 4 0.40 -21.47 9.27
N LEU A 5 1.66 -21.18 8.93
CA LEU A 5 2.09 -20.93 7.56
C LEU A 5 1.78 -22.13 6.64
N ARG A 6 2.14 -23.35 7.09
CA ARG A 6 1.83 -24.60 6.35
C ARG A 6 0.33 -24.78 6.11
N ARG A 7 -0.48 -24.55 7.15
CA ARG A 7 -1.94 -24.69 7.06
C ARG A 7 -2.55 -23.68 6.10
N ASN A 8 -2.06 -22.43 6.10
CA ASN A 8 -2.60 -21.36 5.25
C ASN A 8 -2.18 -21.51 3.79
N ILE A 9 -0.91 -21.86 3.51
CA ILE A 9 -0.47 -22.18 2.15
C ILE A 9 -1.18 -23.44 1.64
N GLY A 10 -1.30 -24.47 2.46
CA GLY A 10 -2.04 -25.68 2.11
C GLY A 10 -3.51 -25.43 1.85
N TYR A 11 -4.14 -24.56 2.63
CA TYR A 11 -5.54 -24.19 2.44
C TYR A 11 -5.74 -23.35 1.17
N ALA A 12 -4.88 -22.36 0.91
CA ALA A 12 -4.92 -21.57 -0.31
C ALA A 12 -4.72 -22.45 -1.55
N TYR A 13 -3.74 -23.34 -1.51
CA TYR A 13 -3.48 -24.32 -2.55
C TYR A 13 -4.68 -25.23 -2.81
N HIS A 14 -5.25 -25.84 -1.76
CA HIS A 14 -6.44 -26.69 -1.89
C HIS A 14 -7.64 -25.94 -2.43
N LYS A 15 -7.85 -24.68 -2.04
CA LYS A 15 -8.96 -23.86 -2.53
C LYS A 15 -8.79 -23.49 -4.01
N ILE A 16 -7.57 -23.23 -4.46
CA ILE A 16 -7.28 -22.95 -5.88
C ILE A 16 -7.46 -24.23 -6.73
N ILE A 17 -7.02 -25.37 -6.23
CA ILE A 17 -7.05 -26.64 -6.97
C ILE A 17 -8.41 -27.36 -6.90
N SER A 18 -9.15 -27.23 -5.79
CA SER A 18 -10.44 -27.91 -5.57
C SER A 18 -11.65 -27.08 -6.00
N SER A 19 -11.47 -25.86 -6.48
CA SER A 19 -12.60 -25.08 -6.97
C SER A 19 -13.05 -25.58 -8.35
N ASP A 20 -14.38 -25.51 -8.62
CA ASP A 20 -15.00 -25.78 -9.93
C ASP A 20 -14.42 -24.92 -11.08
N LEU A 21 -13.46 -24.06 -10.77
CA LEU A 21 -12.66 -23.29 -11.70
C LEU A 21 -11.75 -24.16 -12.57
N ARG A 22 -11.34 -25.35 -12.10
CA ARG A 22 -10.38 -26.20 -12.81
C ARG A 22 -10.87 -26.62 -14.22
N ASP A 23 -12.17 -26.79 -14.37
CA ASP A 23 -12.79 -27.19 -15.66
C ASP A 23 -13.15 -25.99 -16.56
N LYS A 24 -13.13 -24.80 -15.99
CA LYS A 24 -13.46 -23.53 -16.71
C LYS A 24 -12.24 -22.72 -17.12
N ILE A 25 -11.06 -23.19 -16.83
CA ILE A 25 -9.79 -22.49 -17.02
C ILE A 25 -9.22 -22.83 -18.39
N SER A 26 -8.75 -21.79 -19.11
CA SER A 26 -8.09 -21.96 -20.41
C SER A 26 -6.84 -22.87 -20.31
N PRO A 27 -6.36 -23.47 -21.42
CA PRO A 27 -5.17 -24.34 -21.42
C PRO A 27 -3.94 -23.66 -20.82
N GLU A 28 -3.79 -22.34 -21.00
CA GLU A 28 -2.67 -21.55 -20.47
C GLU A 28 -2.70 -21.51 -18.92
N TYR A 29 -3.89 -21.43 -18.33
CA TYR A 29 -4.05 -21.48 -16.88
C TYR A 29 -3.78 -22.86 -16.28
N LYS A 30 -3.98 -23.94 -17.05
CA LYS A 30 -3.61 -25.30 -16.58
C LYS A 30 -2.10 -25.41 -16.38
N VAL A 31 -1.31 -24.83 -17.28
CA VAL A 31 0.14 -24.75 -17.13
C VAL A 31 0.53 -23.97 -15.86
N LEU A 32 -0.16 -22.87 -15.57
CA LEU A 32 0.11 -22.08 -14.36
C LEU A 32 -0.24 -22.85 -13.08
N ILE A 33 -1.31 -23.63 -13.08
CA ILE A 33 -1.67 -24.49 -11.95
C ILE A 33 -0.63 -25.58 -11.75
N GLU A 34 -0.11 -26.19 -12.83
CA GLU A 34 0.96 -27.18 -12.77
C GLU A 34 2.26 -26.57 -12.24
N VAL A 35 2.64 -25.38 -12.70
CA VAL A 35 3.80 -24.64 -12.20
C VAL A 35 3.64 -24.27 -10.72
N ALA A 36 2.45 -23.86 -10.30
CA ALA A 36 2.13 -23.57 -8.90
C ALA A 36 2.18 -24.85 -8.05
N ASP A 37 1.69 -25.99 -8.56
CA ASP A 37 1.73 -27.29 -7.91
C ASP A 37 3.17 -27.80 -7.75
N ASP A 38 3.97 -27.69 -8.79
CA ASP A 38 5.37 -28.08 -8.78
C ASP A 38 6.21 -27.17 -7.87
N SER A 39 5.97 -25.87 -7.89
CA SER A 39 6.61 -24.91 -6.99
C SER A 39 6.23 -25.17 -5.53
N TYR A 40 4.96 -25.46 -5.25
CA TYR A 40 4.50 -25.89 -3.93
C TYR A 40 5.19 -27.17 -3.46
N LYS A 41 5.23 -28.19 -4.30
CA LYS A 41 5.91 -29.48 -4.01
C LYS A 41 7.42 -29.28 -3.80
N TYR A 42 8.06 -28.44 -4.61
CA TYR A 42 9.47 -28.10 -4.48
C TYR A 42 9.78 -27.37 -3.17
N ILE A 43 8.99 -26.35 -2.84
CA ILE A 43 9.12 -25.58 -1.60
C ILE A 43 8.93 -26.50 -0.38
N PHE A 44 7.92 -27.38 -0.39
CA PHE A 44 7.68 -28.30 0.72
C PHE A 44 8.73 -29.39 0.82
N LYS A 45 9.18 -29.97 -0.29
CA LYS A 45 10.22 -31.01 -0.31
C LYS A 45 11.55 -30.46 0.21
N ASN A 46 11.93 -29.26 -0.19
CA ASN A 46 13.20 -28.66 0.19
C ASN A 46 13.17 -28.00 1.58
N LEU A 47 12.00 -27.48 2.02
CA LEU A 47 11.83 -26.97 3.39
C LEU A 47 12.12 -28.04 4.45
N PHE A 48 11.76 -29.29 4.18
CA PHE A 48 12.04 -30.42 5.10
C PHE A 48 13.53 -30.80 5.17
N SER A 49 14.26 -30.70 4.08
CA SER A 49 15.70 -31.01 4.04
C SER A 49 16.58 -29.95 4.67
N HIS A 50 16.10 -28.71 4.73
CA HIS A 50 16.86 -27.57 5.22
C HIS A 50 16.53 -27.11 6.66
N LEU A 51 15.44 -27.59 7.26
CA LEU A 51 15.08 -27.29 8.65
C LEU A 51 16.01 -27.97 9.69
N THR A 52 16.91 -28.86 9.25
CA THR A 52 17.88 -29.53 10.12
C THR A 52 19.21 -28.80 10.26
N HIS A 53 19.50 -27.75 9.51
CA HIS A 53 20.74 -26.99 9.61
C HIS A 53 20.55 -25.47 9.64
N ARG A 54 20.71 -24.90 10.84
CA ARG A 54 21.03 -23.53 11.27
C ARG A 54 20.30 -22.30 10.64
N SER A 55 19.64 -21.62 11.51
CA SER A 55 18.56 -20.65 11.40
C SER A 55 18.89 -19.16 11.13
N ILE A 56 20.04 -18.75 10.67
CA ILE A 56 20.34 -17.31 10.49
C ILE A 56 20.79 -16.94 9.07
N TYR A 57 21.35 -17.86 8.33
CA TYR A 57 21.81 -17.61 6.95
C TYR A 57 20.69 -17.68 5.89
N TYR A 58 19.54 -18.22 6.25
CA TYR A 58 18.48 -18.62 5.31
C TYR A 58 17.32 -17.63 5.14
N THR A 59 17.20 -16.59 5.95
CA THR A 59 16.11 -15.63 5.78
C THR A 59 16.28 -14.79 4.51
N ASN A 60 17.48 -14.43 4.14
CA ASN A 60 17.73 -13.64 2.93
C ASN A 60 17.66 -14.51 1.67
N ASN A 61 18.34 -15.67 1.65
CA ASN A 61 18.32 -16.56 0.48
C ASN A 61 16.97 -17.23 0.23
N PHE A 62 16.13 -17.42 1.25
CA PHE A 62 14.78 -17.95 1.09
C PHE A 62 13.83 -16.90 0.47
N ASN A 63 13.98 -15.65 0.84
CA ASN A 63 13.28 -14.54 0.20
C ASN A 63 13.70 -14.43 -1.28
N ASP A 64 14.99 -14.46 -1.57
CA ASP A 64 15.53 -14.34 -2.94
C ASP A 64 15.04 -15.47 -3.85
N THR A 65 15.03 -16.72 -3.37
CA THR A 65 14.57 -17.87 -4.18
C THR A 65 13.07 -17.86 -4.43
N ILE A 66 12.26 -17.41 -3.46
CA ILE A 66 10.81 -17.25 -3.65
C ILE A 66 10.53 -16.11 -4.61
N THR A 67 11.23 -14.97 -4.46
CA THR A 67 11.03 -13.79 -5.29
C THR A 67 11.46 -14.03 -6.73
N ASP A 68 12.58 -14.69 -6.99
CA ASP A 68 13.05 -15.00 -8.36
C ASP A 68 12.11 -15.96 -9.11
N SER A 69 11.48 -16.89 -8.40
CA SER A 69 10.48 -17.81 -8.98
C SER A 69 9.08 -17.19 -9.07
N TRP A 70 8.80 -16.18 -8.24
CA TRP A 70 7.48 -15.61 -8.03
C TRP A 70 7.22 -14.36 -8.87
N LEU A 71 8.25 -13.56 -9.20
CA LEU A 71 8.12 -12.36 -10.02
C LEU A 71 7.50 -12.58 -11.42
N PRO A 72 7.89 -13.61 -12.18
CA PRO A 72 7.23 -13.92 -13.46
C PRO A 72 5.79 -14.39 -13.29
N ILE A 73 5.47 -15.05 -12.17
CA ILE A 73 4.14 -15.53 -11.83
C ILE A 73 3.24 -14.34 -11.39
N GLN A 74 3.81 -13.34 -10.71
CA GLN A 74 3.07 -12.13 -10.31
C GLN A 74 2.44 -11.42 -11.51
N LYS A 75 3.18 -11.22 -12.59
CA LYS A 75 2.67 -10.49 -13.77
C LYS A 75 1.47 -11.19 -14.43
N THR A 76 1.40 -12.51 -14.38
CA THR A 76 0.33 -13.28 -15.06
C THR A 76 -0.82 -13.65 -14.13
N VAL A 77 -0.55 -13.80 -12.83
CA VAL A 77 -1.50 -14.34 -11.85
C VAL A 77 -2.08 -13.23 -10.94
N PHE A 78 -1.36 -12.13 -10.73
CA PHE A 78 -1.86 -10.99 -9.94
C PHE A 78 -2.81 -10.07 -10.70
N VAL A 79 -2.80 -10.13 -12.05
CA VAL A 79 -3.46 -9.12 -12.90
C VAL A 79 -4.97 -9.07 -12.71
N ASP A 80 -5.69 -10.16 -12.45
CA ASP A 80 -7.15 -10.09 -12.29
C ASP A 80 -7.76 -11.06 -11.27
N THR A 81 -6.99 -12.05 -10.81
CA THR A 81 -7.59 -13.16 -10.07
C THR A 81 -7.07 -13.33 -8.65
N ILE A 82 -5.77 -13.20 -8.40
CA ILE A 82 -5.18 -13.55 -7.09
C ILE A 82 -5.07 -12.37 -6.13
N GLY A 83 -4.82 -11.16 -6.60
CA GLY A 83 -4.73 -9.98 -5.74
C GLY A 83 -5.96 -9.77 -4.87
N ASN A 84 -7.12 -10.12 -5.41
CA ASN A 84 -8.43 -10.03 -4.75
C ASN A 84 -8.92 -11.37 -4.17
N ILE A 85 -8.13 -12.47 -4.24
CA ILE A 85 -8.54 -13.73 -3.62
C ILE A 85 -8.38 -13.61 -2.10
N HIS A 86 -9.51 -13.68 -1.45
CA HIS A 86 -9.59 -13.83 0.00
C HIS A 86 -9.46 -15.31 0.38
N VAL A 87 -8.41 -15.66 1.13
CA VAL A 87 -8.10 -17.05 1.51
C VAL A 87 -8.62 -17.44 2.89
N GLY A 88 -9.24 -16.51 3.62
CA GLY A 88 -9.84 -16.75 4.94
C GLY A 88 -11.34 -17.07 4.88
N ASN A 89 -11.89 -17.43 6.02
CA ASN A 89 -13.33 -17.67 6.18
C ASN A 89 -14.15 -16.39 6.41
N ARG A 90 -13.47 -15.24 6.59
CA ARG A 90 -14.06 -13.94 6.89
C ARG A 90 -13.94 -13.03 5.67
N THR A 91 -15.06 -12.45 5.25
CA THR A 91 -15.13 -11.45 4.17
C THR A 91 -15.28 -10.03 4.71
N GLU A 92 -15.78 -9.87 5.93
CA GLU A 92 -16.01 -8.58 6.57
C GLU A 92 -14.68 -7.96 7.03
N LYS A 93 -14.61 -6.64 6.98
CA LYS A 93 -13.49 -5.84 7.48
C LYS A 93 -13.79 -5.37 8.90
N PHE A 94 -12.75 -5.15 9.69
CA PHE A 94 -12.95 -4.75 11.09
C PHE A 94 -13.11 -3.25 11.27
N ILE A 95 -12.51 -2.43 10.39
CA ILE A 95 -12.66 -0.98 10.43
C ILE A 95 -14.00 -0.61 9.81
N THR A 96 -14.86 0.03 10.61
CA THR A 96 -16.21 0.45 10.22
C THR A 96 -16.20 1.86 9.63
N LEU A 97 -17.30 2.26 8.99
CA LEU A 97 -17.48 3.63 8.50
C LEU A 97 -17.48 4.66 9.65
N ASP A 98 -17.97 4.29 10.84
CA ASP A 98 -17.93 5.15 12.02
C ASP A 98 -16.48 5.38 12.49
N ASP A 99 -15.65 4.32 12.50
CA ASP A 99 -14.21 4.45 12.83
C ASP A 99 -13.52 5.39 11.85
N ILE A 100 -13.83 5.26 10.55
CA ILE A 100 -13.27 6.11 9.49
C ILE A 100 -13.72 7.56 9.67
N ALA A 101 -14.99 7.81 9.97
CA ALA A 101 -15.53 9.14 10.20
C ALA A 101 -14.90 9.84 11.42
N ILE A 102 -14.56 9.07 12.46
CA ILE A 102 -13.83 9.57 13.64
C ILE A 102 -12.38 9.89 13.25
N MET A 103 -11.67 8.99 12.59
CA MET A 103 -10.28 9.15 12.16
C MET A 103 -10.12 10.36 11.23
N LYS A 104 -11.04 10.56 10.28
CA LYS A 104 -11.02 11.63 9.27
C LYS A 104 -10.84 13.01 9.90
N LYS A 105 -11.35 13.24 11.12
CA LYS A 105 -11.22 14.52 11.85
C LYS A 105 -9.78 14.84 12.24
N SER A 106 -8.89 13.86 12.24
CA SER A 106 -7.47 14.01 12.60
C SER A 106 -6.57 14.13 11.37
N LEU A 107 -7.10 13.89 10.16
CA LEU A 107 -6.30 13.86 8.94
C LEU A 107 -6.14 15.25 8.33
N ASN A 108 -5.00 15.46 7.68
CA ASN A 108 -4.71 16.63 6.87
C ASN A 108 -4.27 16.22 5.47
N PRO A 109 -4.54 17.02 4.42
CA PRO A 109 -3.97 16.81 3.10
C PRO A 109 -2.45 16.60 3.16
N GLY A 110 -1.95 15.55 2.48
CA GLY A 110 -0.56 15.14 2.50
C GLY A 110 -0.20 14.10 3.57
N ASP A 111 -1.15 13.66 4.40
CA ASP A 111 -0.91 12.52 5.29
C ASP A 111 -0.71 11.24 4.48
N ILE A 112 0.30 10.47 4.87
CA ILE A 112 0.63 9.17 4.27
C ILE A 112 -0.04 8.08 5.09
N PHE A 113 -0.78 7.21 4.45
CA PHE A 113 -1.33 6.05 5.14
C PHE A 113 -0.65 4.76 4.72
N VAL A 114 -0.66 3.80 5.63
CA VAL A 114 -0.34 2.40 5.40
C VAL A 114 -1.53 1.55 5.82
N ALA A 115 -1.82 0.52 5.04
CA ALA A 115 -2.99 -0.32 5.25
C ALA A 115 -2.66 -1.80 5.12
N ARG A 116 -3.51 -2.62 5.75
CA ARG A 116 -3.46 -4.07 5.61
C ARG A 116 -4.86 -4.66 5.57
N LYS A 117 -5.09 -5.48 4.56
CA LYS A 117 -6.24 -6.41 4.48
C LYS A 117 -5.72 -7.82 4.81
N ASN A 118 -6.19 -8.41 5.90
CA ASN A 118 -5.83 -9.78 6.25
C ASN A 118 -6.44 -10.80 5.28
N TRP A 119 -5.79 -11.94 5.18
CA TRP A 119 -6.28 -13.09 4.40
C TRP A 119 -6.38 -12.86 2.88
N TYR A 120 -5.64 -11.88 2.34
CA TYR A 120 -5.49 -11.70 0.91
C TYR A 120 -4.22 -12.40 0.42
N ALA A 121 -4.33 -13.07 -0.73
CA ALA A 121 -3.20 -13.78 -1.32
C ALA A 121 -2.04 -12.84 -1.69
N SER A 122 -2.33 -11.59 -2.05
CA SER A 122 -1.34 -10.56 -2.32
C SER A 122 -0.38 -10.29 -1.16
N ASN A 123 -0.82 -10.50 0.09
CA ASN A 123 0.05 -10.31 1.26
C ASN A 123 1.28 -11.22 1.27
N VAL A 124 1.28 -12.33 0.52
CA VAL A 124 2.40 -13.27 0.48
C VAL A 124 3.62 -12.65 -0.20
N GLY A 125 3.41 -11.89 -1.29
CA GLY A 125 4.48 -11.31 -2.10
C GLY A 125 5.06 -9.98 -1.58
N ILE A 126 4.35 -9.27 -0.70
CA ILE A 126 4.76 -7.95 -0.22
C ILE A 126 5.55 -8.10 1.10
N PRO A 127 6.75 -7.52 1.25
CA PRO A 127 7.55 -7.62 2.47
C PRO A 127 6.87 -6.98 3.69
N GLY A 128 7.02 -7.58 4.87
CA GLY A 128 6.58 -7.02 6.15
C GLY A 128 5.11 -7.22 6.47
N PHE A 129 4.63 -6.57 7.53
CA PHE A 129 3.25 -6.58 8.00
C PHE A 129 2.37 -5.67 7.14
N TRP A 130 2.81 -4.46 6.85
CA TRP A 130 2.10 -3.46 6.06
C TRP A 130 2.21 -3.75 4.57
N THR A 131 1.08 -3.82 3.87
CA THR A 131 1.04 -4.34 2.49
C THR A 131 0.48 -3.37 1.46
N HIS A 132 0.02 -2.19 1.91
CA HIS A 132 -0.49 -1.14 1.04
C HIS A 132 -0.14 0.23 1.59
N ALA A 133 -0.04 1.24 0.73
CA ALA A 133 0.19 2.63 1.09
C ALA A 133 -0.50 3.58 0.10
N GLY A 134 -0.78 4.79 0.54
CA GLY A 134 -1.32 5.87 -0.29
C GLY A 134 -1.25 7.21 0.43
N ILE A 135 -1.87 8.21 -0.16
CA ILE A 135 -1.81 9.60 0.31
C ILE A 135 -3.23 10.12 0.51
N TYR A 136 -3.53 10.61 1.71
CA TYR A 136 -4.75 11.34 1.96
C TYR A 136 -4.64 12.76 1.38
N THR A 137 -5.54 13.10 0.49
CA THR A 137 -5.59 14.41 -0.14
C THR A 137 -6.62 15.34 0.52
N GLY A 138 -7.58 14.77 1.25
CA GLY A 138 -8.84 15.43 1.56
C GLY A 138 -9.73 15.52 0.31
N ASN A 139 -10.98 15.92 0.46
CA ASN A 139 -11.79 16.38 -0.66
C ASN A 139 -11.37 17.79 -1.09
N LEU A 140 -11.97 18.34 -2.14
CA LEU A 140 -11.57 19.65 -2.66
C LEU A 140 -11.72 20.78 -1.62
N ASP A 141 -12.81 20.77 -0.84
CA ASP A 141 -13.05 21.76 0.22
C ASP A 141 -12.03 21.61 1.37
N ASP A 142 -11.68 20.37 1.73
CA ASP A 142 -10.64 20.09 2.73
C ASP A 142 -9.28 20.65 2.28
N MET A 143 -8.92 20.45 1.00
CA MET A 143 -7.69 20.98 0.41
C MET A 143 -7.69 22.51 0.34
N GLU A 144 -8.77 23.13 -0.14
CA GLU A 144 -8.90 24.61 -0.19
C GLU A 144 -8.73 25.20 1.20
N ASN A 145 -9.43 24.66 2.21
CA ASN A 145 -9.32 25.13 3.58
C ASN A 145 -7.92 24.94 4.17
N TYR A 146 -7.26 23.81 3.88
CA TYR A 146 -5.95 23.49 4.42
C TYR A 146 -4.86 24.40 3.84
N PHE A 147 -4.91 24.66 2.54
CA PHE A 147 -3.88 25.42 1.83
C PHE A 147 -4.19 26.92 1.68
N GLN A 148 -5.33 27.43 2.16
CA GLN A 148 -5.76 28.83 1.95
C GLN A 148 -4.70 29.88 2.35
N ASP A 149 -3.89 29.59 3.36
CA ASP A 149 -2.89 30.52 3.93
C ASP A 149 -1.58 30.61 3.12
N ILE A 150 -1.38 29.73 2.14
CA ILE A 150 -0.23 29.79 1.24
C ILE A 150 -0.54 30.44 -0.11
N PHE A 151 -1.79 30.81 -0.36
CA PHE A 151 -2.20 31.56 -1.56
C PHE A 151 -2.16 33.07 -1.32
N PRO A 152 -1.78 33.90 -2.33
CA PRO A 152 -1.47 33.52 -3.71
C PRO A 152 -0.17 32.70 -3.83
N TYR A 153 -0.21 31.69 -4.67
CA TYR A 153 0.89 30.74 -4.88
C TYR A 153 1.49 30.88 -6.27
N THR A 154 2.82 30.96 -6.38
CA THR A 154 3.51 31.08 -7.67
C THR A 154 4.19 29.77 -8.06
N LYS A 155 3.82 29.25 -9.23
CA LYS A 155 4.41 28.06 -9.85
C LYS A 155 4.76 28.38 -11.29
N ASP A 156 5.98 28.03 -11.70
CA ASP A 156 6.47 28.21 -13.08
C ASP A 156 6.21 29.62 -13.64
N ASN A 157 6.49 30.67 -12.86
CA ASN A 157 6.25 32.09 -13.14
C ASN A 157 4.76 32.50 -13.31
N THR A 158 3.83 31.63 -12.95
CA THR A 158 2.39 31.94 -12.95
C THR A 158 1.90 31.99 -11.50
N THR A 159 1.16 33.06 -11.17
CA THR A 159 0.56 33.23 -9.84
C THR A 159 -0.90 32.84 -9.87
N TYR A 160 -1.29 31.97 -8.94
CA TYR A 160 -2.65 31.48 -8.74
C TYR A 160 -3.19 32.04 -7.41
N ASN A 161 -4.44 32.49 -7.40
CA ASN A 161 -5.04 33.06 -6.20
C ASN A 161 -5.72 31.99 -5.33
N THR A 162 -6.08 30.85 -5.91
CA THR A 162 -6.75 29.74 -5.22
C THR A 162 -6.15 28.40 -5.63
N LEU A 163 -6.37 27.39 -4.81
CA LEU A 163 -6.00 26.00 -5.15
C LEU A 163 -6.77 25.53 -6.39
N THR A 164 -8.04 25.84 -6.50
CA THR A 164 -8.86 25.47 -7.67
C THR A 164 -8.28 26.04 -8.96
N GLU A 165 -7.84 27.31 -8.99
CA GLU A 165 -7.15 27.89 -10.16
C GLU A 165 -5.88 27.10 -10.52
N LEU A 166 -5.07 26.77 -9.52
CA LEU A 166 -3.85 25.99 -9.70
C LEU A 166 -4.14 24.60 -10.27
N LEU A 167 -5.12 23.89 -9.70
CA LEU A 167 -5.49 22.53 -10.16
C LEU A 167 -6.13 22.57 -11.55
N LEU A 168 -7.01 23.52 -11.85
CA LEU A 168 -7.59 23.66 -13.20
C LEU A 168 -6.53 23.89 -14.28
N ALA A 169 -5.47 24.62 -13.95
CA ALA A 169 -4.39 24.90 -14.89
C ALA A 169 -3.43 23.70 -15.10
N ASN A 170 -3.18 22.89 -14.05
CA ASN A 170 -2.15 21.86 -14.07
C ASN A 170 -2.72 20.43 -14.10
N HIS A 171 -3.89 20.21 -13.49
CA HIS A 171 -4.52 18.88 -13.29
C HIS A 171 -6.06 18.98 -13.41
N PRO A 172 -6.62 19.43 -14.56
CA PRO A 172 -8.06 19.62 -14.70
C PRO A 172 -8.85 18.33 -14.50
N GLU A 173 -8.26 17.17 -14.80
CA GLU A 173 -8.84 15.85 -14.56
C GLU A 173 -9.10 15.58 -13.07
N ILE A 174 -8.25 16.09 -12.18
CA ILE A 174 -8.38 15.93 -10.72
C ILE A 174 -9.60 16.70 -10.22
N ILE A 175 -9.85 17.89 -10.74
CA ILE A 175 -11.06 18.68 -10.38
C ILE A 175 -12.33 17.89 -10.71
N ASN A 176 -12.38 17.28 -11.90
CA ASN A 176 -13.54 16.48 -12.31
C ASN A 176 -13.73 15.24 -11.40
N LEU A 177 -12.64 14.60 -10.98
CA LEU A 177 -12.68 13.46 -10.07
C LEU A 177 -13.22 13.88 -8.70
N TYR A 178 -12.77 15.00 -8.13
CA TYR A 178 -13.26 15.50 -6.84
C TYR A 178 -14.77 15.79 -6.81
N GLN A 179 -15.40 15.95 -7.97
CA GLN A 179 -16.85 16.15 -8.09
C GLN A 179 -17.62 14.85 -8.29
N SER A 180 -16.93 13.72 -8.42
CA SER A 180 -17.52 12.41 -8.74
C SER A 180 -17.66 11.57 -7.48
N TYR A 181 -18.90 11.25 -7.10
CA TYR A 181 -19.16 10.34 -5.99
C TYR A 181 -18.87 8.89 -6.40
N ASP A 182 -18.34 8.10 -5.47
CA ASP A 182 -18.22 6.66 -5.64
C ASP A 182 -19.62 5.97 -5.56
N SER A 183 -19.65 4.65 -5.74
CA SER A 183 -20.89 3.87 -5.70
C SER A 183 -21.59 3.86 -4.34
N GLN A 184 -20.91 4.30 -3.28
CA GLN A 184 -21.43 4.38 -1.91
C GLN A 184 -21.81 5.83 -1.52
N GLY A 185 -21.61 6.79 -2.42
CA GLY A 185 -21.96 8.19 -2.21
C GLY A 185 -20.88 9.02 -1.50
N PHE A 186 -19.62 8.58 -1.51
CA PHE A 186 -18.50 9.30 -0.94
C PHE A 186 -17.68 10.03 -2.02
N LEU A 187 -17.14 11.20 -1.66
CA LEU A 187 -16.24 11.95 -2.53
C LEU A 187 -14.80 11.41 -2.42
N PRO A 188 -14.02 11.45 -3.51
CA PRO A 188 -12.60 11.13 -3.46
C PRO A 188 -11.86 12.04 -2.48
N SER A 189 -10.93 11.43 -1.75
CA SER A 189 -10.08 12.10 -0.75
C SER A 189 -8.74 11.40 -0.52
N VAL A 190 -8.43 10.43 -1.37
CA VAL A 190 -7.20 9.63 -1.34
C VAL A 190 -6.69 9.48 -2.76
N ILE A 191 -5.38 9.54 -2.97
CA ILE A 191 -4.72 9.04 -4.17
C ILE A 191 -3.89 7.82 -3.82
N GLU A 192 -4.12 6.72 -4.53
CA GLU A 192 -3.43 5.45 -4.32
C GLU A 192 -3.30 4.65 -5.61
N SER A 193 -2.33 3.77 -5.68
CA SER A 193 -2.20 2.83 -6.79
C SER A 193 -2.60 1.43 -6.33
N GLU A 194 -3.64 0.89 -6.95
CA GLU A 194 -4.18 -0.45 -6.72
C GLU A 194 -4.10 -1.28 -8.01
N THR A 195 -4.56 -2.53 -7.98
CA THR A 195 -4.56 -3.44 -9.15
C THR A 195 -5.22 -2.86 -10.41
N LYS A 196 -6.09 -1.86 -10.27
CA LYS A 196 -6.72 -1.14 -11.39
C LYS A 196 -5.93 0.10 -11.85
N GLY A 197 -4.75 0.33 -11.29
CA GLY A 197 -3.92 1.49 -11.53
C GLY A 197 -4.08 2.57 -10.47
N THR A 198 -3.49 3.74 -10.74
CA THR A 198 -3.51 4.89 -9.84
C THR A 198 -4.80 5.67 -10.00
N ASN A 199 -5.55 5.80 -8.93
CA ASN A 199 -6.86 6.44 -8.92
C ASN A 199 -7.09 7.30 -7.67
N MET A 200 -7.99 8.27 -7.83
CA MET A 200 -8.59 8.98 -6.72
C MET A 200 -9.74 8.14 -6.15
N ASN A 201 -9.64 7.76 -4.89
CA ASN A 201 -10.64 6.97 -4.17
C ASN A 201 -11.18 7.74 -2.95
N SER A 202 -12.32 7.32 -2.41
CA SER A 202 -12.78 7.82 -1.11
C SER A 202 -11.94 7.24 0.03
N LEU A 203 -11.82 7.96 1.14
CA LEU A 203 -11.18 7.43 2.35
C LEU A 203 -11.94 6.19 2.85
N GLU A 204 -13.24 6.19 2.69
CA GLU A 204 -14.13 5.10 3.08
C GLU A 204 -13.84 3.81 2.28
N HIS A 205 -13.45 3.94 1.01
CA HIS A 205 -12.96 2.81 0.21
C HIS A 205 -11.62 2.29 0.72
N SER A 206 -10.65 3.19 0.91
CA SER A 206 -9.25 2.84 1.20
C SER A 206 -9.06 2.35 2.64
N ALA A 207 -9.79 2.93 3.60
CA ALA A 207 -9.68 2.60 5.02
C ALA A 207 -10.62 1.49 5.50
N HIS A 208 -11.54 1.00 4.66
CA HIS A 208 -12.37 -0.17 5.00
C HIS A 208 -11.56 -1.47 4.88
N VAL A 209 -10.67 -1.65 5.83
CA VAL A 209 -9.64 -2.71 5.90
C VAL A 209 -9.56 -3.28 7.32
N ASP A 210 -8.50 -4.04 7.63
CA ASP A 210 -8.30 -4.59 8.97
C ASP A 210 -7.37 -3.73 9.82
N PHE A 211 -6.35 -3.12 9.22
CA PHE A 211 -5.41 -2.23 9.91
C PHE A 211 -5.16 -1.00 9.06
N PHE A 212 -5.16 0.17 9.69
CA PHE A 212 -4.93 1.43 9.00
C PHE A 212 -4.13 2.39 9.88
N GLY A 213 -2.92 2.71 9.46
CA GLY A 213 -2.01 3.63 10.16
C GLY A 213 -1.75 4.88 9.35
N VAL A 214 -1.64 6.04 10.00
CA VAL A 214 -1.44 7.33 9.36
C VAL A 214 -0.23 8.03 9.93
N LEU A 215 0.63 8.50 9.05
CA LEU A 215 1.83 9.27 9.33
C LEU A 215 1.76 10.63 8.62
N ARG A 216 2.29 11.67 9.26
CA ARG A 216 2.37 13.04 8.72
C ARG A 216 3.80 13.46 8.55
N THR A 217 4.13 14.06 7.41
CA THR A 217 5.43 14.66 7.18
C THR A 217 5.59 15.96 7.99
N ASN A 218 6.82 16.35 8.29
CA ASN A 218 7.13 17.64 8.90
C ASN A 218 7.38 18.75 7.85
N LEU A 219 6.99 18.54 6.61
CA LEU A 219 7.14 19.49 5.52
C LEU A 219 6.25 20.72 5.71
N SER A 220 6.63 21.81 5.07
CA SER A 220 5.78 23.01 4.98
C SER A 220 4.54 22.72 4.13
N LYS A 221 3.46 23.50 4.31
CA LYS A 221 2.27 23.36 3.46
C LYS A 221 2.56 23.52 1.97
N ALA A 222 3.48 24.42 1.61
CA ALA A 222 3.89 24.60 0.23
C ALA A 222 4.59 23.35 -0.33
N ASP A 223 5.47 22.71 0.46
CA ASP A 223 6.15 21.48 0.06
C ASP A 223 5.18 20.29 -0.01
N ILE A 224 4.18 20.24 0.89
CA ILE A 224 3.10 19.25 0.84
C ILE A 224 2.27 19.45 -0.42
N LEU A 225 1.89 20.68 -0.77
CA LEU A 225 1.17 20.97 -2.01
C LEU A 225 1.93 20.51 -3.24
N GLU A 226 3.25 20.82 -3.33
CA GLU A 226 4.09 20.35 -4.44
C GLU A 226 4.18 18.80 -4.48
N SER A 227 4.16 18.14 -3.32
CA SER A 227 4.13 16.68 -3.25
C SER A 227 2.81 16.11 -3.76
N LEU A 228 1.69 16.73 -3.42
CA LEU A 228 0.37 16.33 -3.94
C LEU A 228 0.24 16.58 -5.45
N LEU A 229 0.74 17.72 -5.95
CA LEU A 229 0.77 17.98 -7.39
C LEU A 229 1.58 16.92 -8.14
N ARG A 230 2.71 16.45 -7.58
CA ARG A 230 3.46 15.31 -8.14
C ARG A 230 2.65 14.02 -8.11
N ALA A 231 1.99 13.71 -6.99
CA ALA A 231 1.13 12.54 -6.90
C ALA A 231 0.04 12.55 -7.98
N PHE A 232 -0.58 13.70 -8.24
CA PHE A 232 -1.62 13.85 -9.26
C PHE A 232 -1.11 13.58 -10.70
N THR A 233 0.19 13.78 -10.99
CA THR A 233 0.75 13.42 -12.30
C THR A 233 0.68 11.92 -12.59
N HIS A 234 0.47 11.09 -11.58
CA HIS A 234 0.36 9.64 -11.71
C HIS A 234 -1.09 9.16 -11.90
N GLN A 235 -2.09 10.05 -11.82
CA GLN A 235 -3.48 9.67 -12.03
C GLN A 235 -3.67 8.94 -13.37
N GLY A 236 -4.30 7.77 -13.33
CA GLY A 236 -4.60 6.95 -14.50
C GLY A 236 -3.44 6.06 -14.99
N LYS A 237 -2.26 6.10 -14.36
CA LYS A 237 -1.18 5.13 -14.65
C LYS A 237 -1.60 3.72 -14.27
N GLY A 238 -1.09 2.73 -15.01
CA GLY A 238 -1.23 1.31 -14.69
C GLY A 238 -0.56 0.94 -13.36
N TYR A 239 -0.93 -0.23 -12.80
CA TYR A 239 -0.25 -0.77 -11.63
C TYR A 239 1.02 -1.51 -12.04
N ASP A 240 2.17 -1.16 -11.44
CA ASP A 240 3.43 -1.86 -11.67
C ASP A 240 3.49 -3.17 -10.85
N TYR A 241 3.25 -4.28 -11.54
CA TYR A 241 3.38 -5.62 -10.98
C TYR A 241 4.82 -6.13 -10.91
N GLU A 242 5.75 -5.44 -11.57
CA GLU A 242 7.18 -5.77 -11.51
C GLU A 242 7.87 -5.15 -10.29
N PHE A 243 7.18 -4.24 -9.60
CA PHE A 243 7.70 -3.51 -8.44
C PHE A 243 9.07 -2.87 -8.72
N SER A 244 9.19 -2.18 -9.86
CA SER A 244 10.45 -1.60 -10.31
C SER A 244 10.38 -0.07 -10.29
N LEU A 245 11.21 0.59 -9.50
CA LEU A 245 11.34 2.07 -9.50
C LEU A 245 11.80 2.65 -10.86
N GLN A 246 11.99 1.83 -11.88
CA GLN A 246 12.43 2.25 -13.23
C GLN A 246 11.30 2.29 -14.25
N THR A 247 10.09 1.85 -13.89
CA THR A 247 8.93 1.81 -14.79
C THR A 247 8.32 3.20 -14.92
N LYS A 248 8.00 3.67 -16.13
CA LYS A 248 7.51 5.04 -16.36
C LYS A 248 5.99 5.16 -16.42
N ASP A 249 5.33 4.16 -17.02
CA ASP A 249 3.90 4.19 -17.33
C ASP A 249 3.04 3.42 -16.33
N GLU A 250 3.68 2.73 -15.41
CA GLU A 250 3.07 1.97 -14.33
C GLU A 250 3.71 2.39 -13.01
N ILE A 251 2.97 2.30 -11.90
CA ILE A 251 3.46 2.65 -10.57
C ILE A 251 2.77 1.80 -9.52
N PHE A 252 3.50 1.32 -8.51
CA PHE A 252 2.90 0.60 -7.38
C PHE A 252 2.64 1.53 -6.18
N CYS A 253 1.87 1.06 -5.20
CA CYS A 253 1.30 1.90 -4.15
C CYS A 253 2.34 2.71 -3.34
N SER A 254 3.39 2.09 -2.88
CA SER A 254 4.42 2.77 -2.09
C SER A 254 5.44 3.54 -2.94
N GLU A 255 5.60 3.19 -4.22
CA GLU A 255 6.34 4.02 -5.18
C GLU A 255 5.64 5.35 -5.44
N LEU A 256 4.30 5.36 -5.52
CA LEU A 256 3.52 6.60 -5.59
C LEU A 256 3.83 7.53 -4.41
N VAL A 257 3.87 6.99 -3.19
CA VAL A 257 4.26 7.76 -2.00
C VAL A 257 5.71 8.22 -2.09
N PHE A 258 6.62 7.34 -2.52
CA PHE A 258 8.03 7.65 -2.70
C PHE A 258 8.24 8.79 -3.70
N ASP A 259 7.67 8.69 -4.89
CA ASP A 259 7.85 9.71 -5.93
C ASP A 259 7.21 11.05 -5.54
N ALA A 260 6.04 11.02 -4.89
CA ALA A 260 5.37 12.21 -4.41
C ALA A 260 6.21 12.99 -3.40
N PHE A 261 6.86 12.30 -2.46
CA PHE A 261 7.56 12.91 -1.32
C PHE A 261 9.08 12.84 -1.39
N ILE A 262 9.68 12.30 -2.45
CA ILE A 262 11.14 12.17 -2.54
C ILE A 262 11.84 13.53 -2.41
N LYS A 263 12.83 13.57 -1.51
CA LYS A 263 13.72 14.71 -1.36
C LYS A 263 14.76 14.72 -2.50
N THR A 264 14.95 15.87 -3.11
CA THR A 264 15.99 16.09 -4.12
C THR A 264 16.80 17.36 -3.79
N ASN A 265 17.86 17.61 -4.54
CA ASN A 265 18.64 18.87 -4.38
C ASN A 265 17.81 20.13 -4.69
N GLN A 266 16.68 19.99 -5.38
CA GLN A 266 15.83 21.09 -5.83
C GLN A 266 14.47 21.14 -5.13
N LYS A 267 14.10 20.07 -4.41
CA LYS A 267 12.76 19.92 -3.81
C LYS A 267 12.88 19.42 -2.39
N ALA A 268 12.19 20.08 -1.47
CA ALA A 268 11.98 19.53 -0.14
C ALA A 268 11.18 18.21 -0.22
N GLY A 269 11.39 17.35 0.73
CA GLY A 269 10.77 16.02 0.77
C GLY A 269 11.28 15.21 1.94
N ILE A 270 10.99 13.92 1.93
CA ILE A 270 11.47 12.96 2.91
C ILE A 270 12.40 11.93 2.26
N THR A 271 13.26 11.32 3.06
CA THR A 271 14.16 10.25 2.61
C THR A 271 13.59 8.90 3.00
N LEU A 272 12.89 8.24 2.11
CA LEU A 272 12.41 6.88 2.36
C LEU A 272 13.53 5.86 2.12
N PRO A 273 13.70 4.88 3.00
CA PRO A 273 14.63 3.77 2.76
C PRO A 273 14.12 2.91 1.61
N THR A 274 15.05 2.27 0.91
CA THR A 274 14.76 1.30 -0.12
C THR A 274 15.23 -0.08 0.32
N SER A 275 14.57 -1.11 -0.15
CA SER A 275 14.92 -2.50 0.07
C SER A 275 15.25 -3.16 -1.27
N VAL A 276 16.19 -4.11 -1.27
CA VAL A 276 16.48 -4.91 -2.46
C VAL A 276 15.71 -6.23 -2.37
N VAL A 277 14.79 -6.44 -3.30
CA VAL A 277 13.98 -7.66 -3.40
C VAL A 277 14.16 -8.25 -4.79
N ALA A 278 14.64 -9.50 -4.87
CA ALA A 278 14.95 -10.17 -6.13
C ALA A 278 15.86 -9.35 -7.08
N GLY A 279 16.87 -8.66 -6.52
CA GLY A 279 17.81 -7.84 -7.28
C GLY A 279 17.25 -6.50 -7.77
N LYS A 280 16.00 -6.16 -7.43
CA LYS A 280 15.38 -4.87 -7.74
C LYS A 280 15.32 -3.99 -6.49
N GLU A 281 15.63 -2.72 -6.65
CA GLU A 281 15.43 -1.73 -5.61
C GLU A 281 13.95 -1.33 -5.58
N ILE A 282 13.33 -1.46 -4.41
CA ILE A 282 11.91 -1.15 -4.18
C ILE A 282 11.76 -0.31 -2.91
N VAL A 283 10.62 0.35 -2.78
CA VAL A 283 10.13 0.90 -1.51
C VAL A 283 8.89 0.09 -1.13
N ALA A 284 8.97 -0.72 -0.09
CA ALA A 284 7.80 -1.43 0.41
C ALA A 284 6.97 -0.52 1.34
N PRO A 285 5.65 -0.74 1.51
CA PRO A 285 4.87 -0.04 2.54
C PRO A 285 5.47 -0.19 3.94
N GLN A 286 6.10 -1.32 4.22
CA GLN A 286 6.84 -1.60 5.44
C GLN A 286 8.04 -0.66 5.63
N ASP A 287 8.69 -0.21 4.55
CA ASP A 287 9.85 0.69 4.61
C ASP A 287 9.44 2.10 5.08
N ILE A 288 8.22 2.54 4.76
CA ILE A 288 7.63 3.80 5.26
C ILE A 288 7.49 3.72 6.79
N VAL A 289 6.97 2.61 7.29
CA VAL A 289 6.83 2.39 8.74
C VAL A 289 8.19 2.22 9.42
N MET A 290 9.13 1.52 8.78
CA MET A 290 10.51 1.39 9.28
C MET A 290 11.18 2.75 9.46
N LYS A 291 11.03 3.66 8.50
CA LYS A 291 11.54 5.03 8.64
C LYS A 291 10.97 5.70 9.89
N PHE A 292 9.66 5.69 10.07
CA PHE A 292 9.04 6.26 11.27
C PHE A 292 9.59 5.62 12.55
N VAL A 293 9.63 4.27 12.63
CA VAL A 293 10.13 3.53 13.80
C VAL A 293 11.58 3.86 14.12
N THR A 294 12.42 4.11 13.12
CA THR A 294 13.83 4.47 13.34
C THR A 294 14.04 5.91 13.74
N GLU A 295 13.16 6.81 13.35
CA GLU A 295 13.34 8.27 13.53
C GLU A 295 12.45 8.90 14.60
N HIS A 296 11.39 8.22 15.08
CA HIS A 296 10.37 8.82 15.97
C HIS A 296 10.95 9.47 17.26
N LYS A 297 12.12 9.01 17.72
CA LYS A 297 12.82 9.58 18.89
C LYS A 297 13.81 10.69 18.53
N ASN A 298 14.02 10.99 17.25
CA ASN A 298 14.91 12.05 16.83
C ASN A 298 14.32 13.42 17.21
N THR A 299 15.18 14.42 17.38
CA THR A 299 14.74 15.79 17.69
C THR A 299 13.84 16.40 16.60
N ASN A 300 14.07 16.03 15.35
CA ASN A 300 13.29 16.51 14.21
C ASN A 300 13.04 15.35 13.21
N PRO A 301 12.11 14.43 13.54
CA PRO A 301 11.78 13.33 12.65
C PRO A 301 11.06 13.82 11.39
N GLU A 302 11.32 13.22 10.25
CA GLU A 302 10.63 13.57 8.99
C GLU A 302 9.18 13.09 8.97
N LEU A 303 8.85 12.05 9.76
CA LEU A 303 7.51 11.49 9.91
C LEU A 303 7.05 11.56 11.38
N LYS A 304 5.78 11.87 11.59
CA LYS A 304 5.09 11.89 12.88
C LYS A 304 3.88 10.99 12.85
N PHE A 305 3.60 10.33 13.96
CA PHE A 305 2.37 9.56 14.15
C PHE A 305 1.14 10.47 14.16
N VAL A 306 0.07 10.05 13.48
CA VAL A 306 -1.23 10.74 13.47
C VAL A 306 -2.32 9.86 14.05
N TYR A 307 -2.47 8.64 13.52
CA TYR A 307 -3.59 7.77 13.89
C TYR A 307 -3.28 6.30 13.61
N PHE A 308 -3.87 5.41 14.40
CA PHE A 308 -3.82 3.98 14.15
C PHE A 308 -5.13 3.29 14.54
N LEU A 309 -5.75 2.64 13.57
CA LEU A 309 -6.84 1.69 13.77
C LEU A 309 -6.25 0.28 13.77
N ASP A 310 -6.21 -0.31 14.96
CA ASP A 310 -5.67 -1.65 15.23
C ASP A 310 -6.79 -2.66 15.43
N SER A 311 -6.69 -3.79 14.75
CA SER A 311 -7.71 -4.83 14.82
C SER A 311 -7.20 -6.11 15.46
N LYS A 312 -8.13 -6.85 16.06
CA LYS A 312 -7.85 -8.16 16.63
C LYS A 312 -8.79 -9.20 16.03
N GLU A 313 -8.23 -10.21 15.37
CA GLU A 313 -9.00 -11.34 14.82
C GLU A 313 -9.86 -12.04 15.89
N THR A 314 -9.40 -12.02 17.16
CA THR A 314 -10.11 -12.66 18.28
C THR A 314 -11.39 -11.93 18.67
N THR A 315 -11.47 -10.62 18.49
CA THR A 315 -12.62 -9.79 18.85
C THR A 315 -13.45 -9.37 17.65
N GLY A 316 -12.87 -9.39 16.44
CA GLY A 316 -13.54 -8.93 15.21
C GLY A 316 -13.80 -7.43 15.18
N VAL A 317 -13.05 -6.63 15.94
CA VAL A 317 -13.27 -5.18 16.08
C VAL A 317 -11.95 -4.43 15.93
N ALA A 318 -11.99 -3.30 15.25
CA ALA A 318 -10.93 -2.31 15.23
C ALA A 318 -11.04 -1.39 16.46
N THR A 319 -9.92 -0.96 16.96
CA THR A 319 -9.83 0.00 18.07
C THR A 319 -8.81 1.09 17.76
N ILE A 320 -9.03 2.29 18.29
CA ILE A 320 -8.03 3.35 18.21
C ILE A 320 -6.86 2.94 19.11
N ALA A 321 -5.68 2.86 18.50
CA ALA A 321 -4.44 2.47 19.16
C ALA A 321 -3.45 3.65 19.20
N ASN A 322 -2.49 3.59 20.10
CA ASN A 322 -1.52 4.66 20.31
C ASN A 322 -0.26 4.48 19.43
N GLU A 323 0.65 5.45 19.52
CA GLU A 323 1.92 5.45 18.78
C GLU A 323 2.79 4.23 19.09
N GLN A 324 2.83 3.78 20.35
CA GLN A 324 3.62 2.61 20.74
C GLN A 324 3.06 1.32 20.10
N ASP A 325 1.74 1.18 20.05
CA ASP A 325 1.09 0.05 19.38
C ASP A 325 1.41 0.06 17.87
N PHE A 326 1.48 1.26 17.26
CA PHE A 326 1.87 1.41 15.84
C PHE A 326 3.34 1.04 15.62
N ILE A 327 4.25 1.45 16.51
CA ILE A 327 5.67 1.05 16.47
C ILE A 327 5.79 -0.48 16.57
N GLU A 328 5.06 -1.11 17.48
CA GLU A 328 5.08 -2.57 17.66
C GLU A 328 4.50 -3.31 16.45
N SER A 329 3.60 -2.68 15.69
CA SER A 329 3.04 -3.27 14.47
C SER A 329 4.08 -3.58 13.41
N TYR A 330 5.20 -2.84 13.38
CA TYR A 330 6.32 -3.08 12.46
C TYR A 330 6.89 -4.49 12.58
N SER A 331 6.95 -5.03 13.79
CA SER A 331 7.52 -6.37 14.07
C SER A 331 6.48 -7.50 14.05
N ARG A 332 5.23 -7.20 13.75
CA ARG A 332 4.17 -8.22 13.69
C ARG A 332 4.44 -9.25 12.59
N PRO A 333 4.15 -10.52 12.86
CA PRO A 333 4.27 -11.54 11.84
C PRO A 333 3.27 -11.29 10.70
N LYS A 334 3.65 -11.64 9.50
CA LYS A 334 2.79 -11.58 8.30
C LYS A 334 1.51 -12.43 8.45
N TYR A 335 1.62 -13.52 9.20
CA TYR A 335 0.59 -14.56 9.37
C TYR A 335 0.58 -15.09 10.80
#